data_5d4338345a73b770ef4f1056f55f78fe
#
_entry.id   5d4338345a73b770ef4f1056f55f78fe
#
_cell.length_a   1.000
_cell.length_b   1.000
_cell.length_c   1.000
_cell.angle_alpha   90.00
_cell.angle_beta   90.00
_cell.angle_gamma   90.00
#
_symmetry.space_group_name_H-M   'P 1'
#
loop_
_entity.id
_entity.type
_entity.pdbx_description
1 polymer ?
#
loop_
_entity_poly.entity_id
_entity_poly.type
_entity_poly.pdbx_seq_one_letter_code
_entity_poly.pdbx_strand_id
1 'polypeptide(L)'
;MRRLIFLLPIAIVAVLVAIFWIGLDPKRDKSILPSALVGNPAPAFDLPGLSDNAPRLTLVQFKGKLVAINFFASWCLPCRAEHPLLKQITAEFGVPVIGVAWKDKPEASQAFLAQLGDPYAATGDDHNGRTGIDFGITGVPETFLVGPDGTVLYRFAGPLSPEGLRDQLAPAIAEAKQ
;
A
#
# COMPACT_ATOMS: atom_id res chain seq x y z
N MET A 1 -28.72 46.67 -17.46
CA MET A 1 -28.87 45.63 -16.41
C MET A 1 -29.19 44.26 -16.98
N ARG A 2 -30.02 44.09 -18.02
CA ARG A 2 -30.36 42.75 -18.60
C ARG A 2 -29.16 41.96 -19.18
N ARG A 3 -28.12 42.65 -19.71
CA ARG A 3 -26.94 41.95 -20.28
C ARG A 3 -26.00 41.37 -19.22
N LEU A 4 -26.02 41.87 -17.97
CA LEU A 4 -25.19 41.34 -16.89
C LEU A 4 -25.67 39.95 -16.41
N ILE A 5 -26.97 39.67 -16.54
CA ILE A 5 -27.56 38.37 -16.17
C ILE A 5 -27.00 37.24 -17.05
N PHE A 6 -26.71 37.49 -18.31
CA PHE A 6 -26.12 36.51 -19.21
C PHE A 6 -24.63 36.22 -18.95
N LEU A 7 -23.92 37.11 -18.22
CA LEU A 7 -22.53 36.87 -17.82
C LEU A 7 -22.42 36.00 -16.57
N LEU A 8 -23.46 35.93 -15.75
CA LEU A 8 -23.47 35.14 -14.52
C LEU A 8 -23.18 33.63 -14.75
N PRO A 9 -23.88 32.93 -15.68
CA PRO A 9 -23.60 31.50 -15.91
C PRO A 9 -22.18 31.29 -16.47
N ILE A 10 -21.67 32.20 -17.29
CA ILE A 10 -20.31 32.11 -17.81
C ILE A 10 -19.28 32.26 -16.68
N ALA A 11 -19.51 33.19 -15.75
CA ALA A 11 -18.66 33.37 -14.59
C ALA A 11 -18.67 32.14 -13.67
N ILE A 12 -19.84 31.53 -13.46
CA ILE A 12 -19.98 30.31 -12.66
C ILE A 12 -19.19 29.16 -13.31
N VAL A 13 -19.36 28.96 -14.62
CA VAL A 13 -18.62 27.91 -15.34
C VAL A 13 -17.10 28.15 -15.27
N ALA A 14 -16.64 29.39 -15.44
CA ALA A 14 -15.22 29.74 -15.36
C ALA A 14 -14.64 29.43 -13.96
N VAL A 15 -15.40 29.74 -12.90
CA VAL A 15 -15.01 29.42 -11.51
C VAL A 15 -14.97 27.90 -11.28
N LEU A 16 -15.97 27.17 -11.76
CA LEU A 16 -16.00 25.70 -11.65
C LEU A 16 -14.82 25.05 -12.39
N VAL A 17 -14.52 25.52 -13.59
CA VAL A 17 -13.35 25.04 -14.37
C VAL A 17 -12.06 25.34 -13.61
N ALA A 18 -11.90 26.55 -13.04
CA ALA A 18 -10.72 26.89 -12.25
C ALA A 18 -10.56 25.99 -11.01
N ILE A 19 -11.66 25.76 -10.26
CA ILE A 19 -11.67 24.85 -9.10
C ILE A 19 -11.30 23.43 -9.52
N PHE A 20 -11.86 22.96 -10.63
CA PHE A 20 -11.57 21.64 -11.16
C PHE A 20 -10.11 21.49 -11.59
N TRP A 21 -9.55 22.49 -12.26
CA TRP A 21 -8.14 22.54 -12.66
C TRP A 21 -7.20 22.48 -11.45
N ILE A 22 -7.50 23.26 -10.40
CA ILE A 22 -6.72 23.26 -9.16
C ILE A 22 -6.86 21.92 -8.42
N GLY A 23 -8.06 21.32 -8.47
CA GLY A 23 -8.33 20.01 -7.83
C GLY A 23 -7.69 18.81 -8.53
N LEU A 24 -7.42 18.90 -9.84
CA LEU A 24 -6.79 17.86 -10.66
C LEU A 24 -5.26 17.99 -10.76
N ASP A 25 -4.62 18.82 -9.91
CA ASP A 25 -3.17 18.95 -9.94
C ASP A 25 -2.50 17.57 -9.83
N PRO A 26 -1.80 17.08 -10.88
CA PRO A 26 -1.13 15.78 -10.87
C PRO A 26 0.05 15.72 -9.91
N LYS A 27 0.51 16.88 -9.40
CA LYS A 27 1.57 16.96 -8.39
C LYS A 27 1.07 16.73 -6.97
N ARG A 28 -0.25 16.61 -6.76
CA ARG A 28 -0.79 16.29 -5.46
C ARG A 28 -0.47 14.83 -5.16
N ASP A 29 0.49 14.62 -4.30
CA ASP A 29 0.93 13.30 -3.87
C ASP A 29 -0.22 12.58 -3.16
N LYS A 30 -0.84 11.62 -3.87
CA LYS A 30 -1.97 10.82 -3.37
C LYS A 30 -1.54 9.70 -2.45
N SER A 31 -0.21 9.47 -2.32
CA SER A 31 0.33 8.43 -1.45
C SER A 31 0.25 8.82 0.04
N ILE A 32 0.12 10.12 0.33
CA ILE A 32 -0.05 10.65 1.69
C ILE A 32 -1.54 10.70 2.03
N LEU A 33 -2.21 9.56 2.05
CA LEU A 33 -3.55 9.47 2.63
C LEU A 33 -3.43 9.29 4.14
N PRO A 34 -3.99 10.20 4.96
CA PRO A 34 -4.03 9.99 6.39
C PRO A 34 -4.70 8.64 6.69
N SER A 35 -3.95 7.72 7.26
CA SER A 35 -4.50 6.45 7.71
C SER A 35 -4.85 6.56 9.18
N ALA A 36 -6.08 6.20 9.53
CA ALA A 36 -6.48 6.10 10.94
C ALA A 36 -5.67 5.05 11.72
N LEU A 37 -4.92 4.19 11.02
CA LEU A 37 -4.08 3.17 11.65
C LEU A 37 -2.68 3.68 12.03
N VAL A 38 -2.17 4.74 11.41
CA VAL A 38 -0.84 5.27 11.78
C VAL A 38 -0.88 5.76 13.22
N GLY A 39 0.06 5.27 14.03
CA GLY A 39 0.12 5.48 15.47
C GLY A 39 -0.77 4.52 16.29
N ASN A 40 -1.48 3.60 15.66
CA ASN A 40 -2.36 2.63 16.32
C ASN A 40 -1.88 1.18 16.07
N PRO A 41 -2.29 0.21 16.91
CA PRO A 41 -1.97 -1.19 16.69
C PRO A 41 -2.46 -1.68 15.33
N ALA A 42 -1.61 -2.40 14.61
CA ALA A 42 -1.99 -3.06 13.37
C ALA A 42 -3.07 -4.12 13.65
N PRO A 43 -4.10 -4.23 12.80
CA PRO A 43 -5.11 -5.28 12.92
C PRO A 43 -4.47 -6.66 12.93
N ALA A 44 -4.89 -7.51 13.86
CA ALA A 44 -4.45 -8.89 13.91
C ALA A 44 -5.05 -9.67 12.75
N PHE A 45 -4.26 -10.57 12.16
CA PHE A 45 -4.73 -11.48 11.12
C PHE A 45 -4.09 -12.87 11.28
N ASP A 46 -4.77 -13.85 10.75
CA ASP A 46 -4.32 -15.23 10.64
C ASP A 46 -4.78 -15.79 9.28
N LEU A 47 -3.88 -15.73 8.31
CA LEU A 47 -4.15 -16.05 6.91
C LEU A 47 -3.57 -17.42 6.54
N PRO A 48 -4.26 -18.22 5.75
CA PRO A 48 -3.65 -19.39 5.11
C PRO A 48 -2.44 -18.97 4.28
N GLY A 49 -1.43 -19.82 4.16
CA GLY A 49 -0.38 -19.62 3.18
C GLY A 49 -0.92 -19.76 1.75
N LEU A 50 -0.18 -19.28 0.75
CA LEU A 50 -0.60 -19.37 -0.65
C LEU A 50 -0.58 -20.78 -1.23
N SER A 51 0.01 -21.77 -0.54
CA SER A 51 -0.04 -23.17 -0.92
C SER A 51 -0.45 -24.05 0.26
N ASP A 52 -0.97 -25.25 -0.02
CA ASP A 52 -1.48 -26.18 0.98
C ASP A 52 -0.46 -26.52 2.08
N ASN A 53 0.83 -26.52 1.75
CA ASN A 53 1.92 -26.82 2.68
C ASN A 53 2.62 -25.58 3.23
N ALA A 54 2.22 -24.36 2.82
CA ALA A 54 2.81 -23.13 3.34
C ALA A 54 2.31 -22.85 4.76
N PRO A 55 3.17 -22.38 5.66
CA PRO A 55 2.74 -21.99 7.00
C PRO A 55 1.73 -20.84 6.91
N ARG A 56 0.84 -20.77 7.90
CA ARG A 56 -0.06 -19.62 8.05
C ARG A 56 0.74 -18.37 8.30
N LEU A 57 0.25 -17.25 7.78
CA LEU A 57 0.83 -15.93 8.00
C LEU A 57 0.07 -15.22 9.12
N THR A 58 0.79 -14.89 10.21
CA THR A 58 0.27 -14.07 11.31
C THR A 58 1.22 -12.94 11.62
N LEU A 59 0.71 -11.80 12.07
CA LEU A 59 1.55 -10.67 12.46
C LEU A 59 2.42 -10.99 13.70
N VAL A 60 1.95 -11.88 14.56
CA VAL A 60 2.67 -12.30 15.79
C VAL A 60 4.05 -12.91 15.50
N GLN A 61 4.23 -13.55 14.33
CA GLN A 61 5.51 -14.13 13.90
C GLN A 61 6.63 -13.06 13.75
N PHE A 62 6.24 -11.80 13.62
CA PHE A 62 7.14 -10.66 13.41
C PHE A 62 7.23 -9.75 14.64
N LYS A 63 6.65 -10.15 15.77
CA LYS A 63 6.75 -9.40 17.04
C LYS A 63 8.22 -9.16 17.41
N GLY A 64 8.53 -7.95 17.82
CA GLY A 64 9.91 -7.51 18.13
C GLY A 64 10.75 -7.16 16.91
N LYS A 65 10.15 -7.14 15.71
CA LYS A 65 10.83 -6.77 14.44
C LYS A 65 10.05 -5.68 13.72
N LEU A 66 10.79 -4.77 13.08
CA LEU A 66 10.23 -3.89 12.09
C LEU A 66 9.90 -4.70 10.84
N VAL A 67 8.67 -4.62 10.33
CA VAL A 67 8.20 -5.38 9.17
C VAL A 67 7.42 -4.48 8.20
N ALA A 68 7.57 -4.71 6.92
CA ALA A 68 6.73 -4.10 5.89
C ALA A 68 5.65 -5.10 5.46
N ILE A 69 4.38 -4.70 5.49
CA ILE A 69 3.24 -5.47 5.03
C ILE A 69 2.80 -4.89 3.69
N ASN A 70 2.94 -5.65 2.61
CA ASN A 70 2.53 -5.24 1.27
C ASN A 70 1.29 -6.02 0.85
N PHE A 71 0.23 -5.29 0.53
CA PHE A 71 -0.99 -5.84 -0.08
C PHE A 71 -0.83 -5.84 -1.59
N PHE A 72 -0.99 -7.00 -2.22
CA PHE A 72 -0.81 -7.18 -3.65
C PHE A 72 -1.86 -8.10 -4.26
N ALA A 73 -1.91 -8.19 -5.58
CA ALA A 73 -2.69 -9.18 -6.31
C ALA A 73 -2.03 -9.49 -7.67
N SER A 74 -2.27 -10.69 -8.20
CA SER A 74 -1.73 -11.12 -9.51
C SER A 74 -2.28 -10.30 -10.68
N TRP A 75 -3.53 -9.85 -10.58
CA TRP A 75 -4.22 -9.02 -11.57
C TRP A 75 -3.83 -7.54 -11.53
N CYS A 76 -3.03 -7.14 -10.53
CA CYS A 76 -2.64 -5.75 -10.31
C CYS A 76 -1.39 -5.39 -11.14
N LEU A 77 -1.56 -4.65 -12.22
CA LEU A 77 -0.44 -4.21 -13.06
C LEU A 77 0.57 -3.29 -12.32
N PRO A 78 0.13 -2.32 -11.48
CA PRO A 78 1.05 -1.53 -10.67
C PRO A 78 1.86 -2.36 -9.66
N CYS A 79 1.29 -3.45 -9.10
CA CYS A 79 2.00 -4.35 -8.19
C CYS A 79 3.18 -5.04 -8.89
N ARG A 80 3.02 -5.37 -10.18
CA ARG A 80 4.09 -5.92 -11.01
C ARG A 80 5.23 -4.91 -11.20
N ALA A 81 4.90 -3.63 -11.36
CA ALA A 81 5.89 -2.58 -11.56
C ALA A 81 6.73 -2.31 -10.31
N GLU A 82 6.12 -2.33 -9.11
CA GLU A 82 6.83 -2.10 -7.84
C GLU A 82 7.63 -3.32 -7.34
N HIS A 83 7.34 -4.52 -7.86
CA HIS A 83 7.87 -5.78 -7.35
C HIS A 83 9.41 -5.83 -7.15
N PRO A 84 10.24 -5.26 -8.06
CA PRO A 84 11.68 -5.19 -7.83
C PRO A 84 12.08 -4.34 -6.63
N LEU A 85 11.29 -3.30 -6.30
CA LEU A 85 11.57 -2.39 -5.19
C LEU A 85 11.31 -3.05 -3.83
N LEU A 86 10.37 -4.00 -3.76
CA LEU A 86 10.13 -4.78 -2.54
C LEU A 86 11.36 -5.60 -2.15
N LYS A 87 12.11 -6.12 -3.12
CA LYS A 87 13.40 -6.80 -2.86
C LYS A 87 14.45 -5.85 -2.31
N GLN A 88 14.47 -4.60 -2.78
CA GLN A 88 15.40 -3.58 -2.27
C GLN A 88 15.13 -3.25 -0.80
N ILE A 89 13.86 -3.22 -0.36
CA ILE A 89 13.53 -2.97 1.05
C ILE A 89 14.25 -3.97 1.96
N THR A 90 14.22 -5.24 1.65
CA THR A 90 14.92 -6.27 2.44
C THR A 90 16.43 -6.18 2.27
N ALA A 91 16.93 -6.00 1.04
CA ALA A 91 18.35 -6.01 0.75
C ALA A 91 19.09 -4.79 1.33
N GLU A 92 18.51 -3.60 1.22
CA GLU A 92 19.16 -2.34 1.62
C GLU A 92 18.89 -1.98 3.08
N PHE A 93 17.66 -2.24 3.54
CA PHE A 93 17.26 -1.83 4.89
C PHE A 93 17.17 -2.99 5.88
N GLY A 94 17.29 -4.25 5.44
CA GLY A 94 17.18 -5.42 6.33
C GLY A 94 15.78 -5.56 6.96
N VAL A 95 14.74 -4.92 6.36
CA VAL A 95 13.35 -4.99 6.81
C VAL A 95 12.66 -6.11 6.05
N PRO A 96 12.18 -7.18 6.72
CA PRO A 96 11.41 -8.22 6.04
C PRO A 96 10.13 -7.63 5.47
N VAL A 97 9.81 -8.02 4.22
CA VAL A 97 8.54 -7.70 3.58
C VAL A 97 7.66 -8.94 3.63
N ILE A 98 6.43 -8.81 4.09
CA ILE A 98 5.41 -9.88 4.03
C ILE A 98 4.33 -9.50 3.03
N GLY A 99 3.85 -10.48 2.27
CA GLY A 99 2.86 -10.28 1.21
C GLY A 99 1.48 -10.76 1.63
N VAL A 100 0.46 -9.91 1.46
CA VAL A 100 -0.95 -10.28 1.62
C VAL A 100 -1.60 -10.25 0.25
N ALA A 101 -1.95 -11.44 -0.28
CA ALA A 101 -2.64 -11.59 -1.56
C ALA A 101 -4.12 -11.24 -1.38
N TRP A 102 -4.49 -10.04 -1.79
CA TRP A 102 -5.80 -9.47 -1.53
C TRP A 102 -6.78 -9.72 -2.69
N LYS A 103 -7.93 -10.35 -2.37
CA LYS A 103 -9.00 -10.66 -3.33
C LYS A 103 -8.46 -11.32 -4.61
N ASP A 104 -7.57 -12.26 -4.43
CA ASP A 104 -6.92 -13.01 -5.51
C ASP A 104 -7.12 -14.51 -5.32
N LYS A 105 -6.84 -15.28 -6.37
CA LYS A 105 -6.80 -16.75 -6.29
C LYS A 105 -5.39 -17.18 -5.87
N PRO A 106 -5.25 -18.09 -4.88
CA PRO A 106 -3.93 -18.53 -4.42
C PRO A 106 -3.01 -19.00 -5.55
N GLU A 107 -3.56 -19.75 -6.51
CA GLU A 107 -2.80 -20.27 -7.66
C GLU A 107 -2.29 -19.15 -8.57
N ALA A 108 -3.11 -18.10 -8.76
CA ALA A 108 -2.73 -16.95 -9.57
C ALA A 108 -1.63 -16.12 -8.90
N SER A 109 -1.74 -15.92 -7.57
CA SER A 109 -0.70 -15.27 -6.77
C SER A 109 0.59 -16.08 -6.76
N GLN A 110 0.54 -17.41 -6.64
CA GLN A 110 1.71 -18.28 -6.75
C GLN A 110 2.39 -18.15 -8.12
N ALA A 111 1.61 -18.21 -9.21
CA ALA A 111 2.12 -18.05 -10.57
C ALA A 111 2.78 -16.67 -10.79
N PHE A 112 2.18 -15.62 -10.22
CA PHE A 112 2.74 -14.26 -10.23
C PHE A 112 4.12 -14.22 -9.55
N LEU A 113 4.23 -14.78 -8.34
CA LEU A 113 5.49 -14.83 -7.60
C LEU A 113 6.53 -15.74 -8.27
N ALA A 114 6.12 -16.87 -8.84
CA ALA A 114 7.01 -17.75 -9.60
C ALA A 114 7.60 -17.05 -10.84
N GLN A 115 6.80 -16.20 -11.52
CA GLN A 115 7.23 -15.47 -12.71
C GLN A 115 8.22 -14.34 -12.38
N LEU A 116 7.97 -13.57 -11.30
CA LEU A 116 8.74 -12.36 -10.96
C LEU A 116 9.81 -12.61 -9.89
N GLY A 117 9.79 -13.80 -9.28
CA GLY A 117 10.56 -14.16 -8.09
C GLY A 117 9.90 -13.61 -6.83
N ASP A 118 9.96 -14.35 -5.74
CA ASP A 118 9.31 -13.99 -4.48
C ASP A 118 10.15 -12.99 -3.67
N PRO A 119 9.67 -11.78 -3.36
CA PRO A 119 10.34 -10.80 -2.52
C PRO A 119 9.97 -10.95 -1.05
N TYR A 120 8.97 -11.80 -0.71
CA TYR A 120 8.36 -11.85 0.59
C TYR A 120 9.02 -12.88 1.50
N ALA A 121 9.19 -12.51 2.76
CA ALA A 121 9.62 -13.44 3.82
C ALA A 121 8.53 -14.45 4.17
N ALA A 122 7.27 -14.08 3.97
CA ALA A 122 6.10 -14.93 4.11
C ALA A 122 4.92 -14.33 3.35
N THR A 123 3.98 -15.17 2.92
CA THR A 123 2.79 -14.74 2.18
C THR A 123 1.52 -15.33 2.78
N GLY A 124 0.43 -14.58 2.72
CA GLY A 124 -0.89 -15.01 3.19
C GLY A 124 -1.98 -14.75 2.15
N ASP A 125 -2.98 -15.64 2.13
CA ASP A 125 -4.15 -15.57 1.27
C ASP A 125 -5.29 -14.82 1.95
N ASP A 126 -5.60 -13.63 1.47
CA ASP A 126 -6.76 -12.81 1.86
C ASP A 126 -7.80 -12.77 0.71
N HIS A 127 -8.19 -13.97 0.20
CA HIS A 127 -9.12 -14.08 -0.94
C HIS A 127 -10.47 -13.42 -0.68
N ASN A 128 -10.94 -13.38 0.57
CA ASN A 128 -12.18 -12.70 0.95
C ASN A 128 -12.00 -11.19 1.17
N GLY A 129 -10.76 -10.70 1.22
CA GLY A 129 -10.40 -9.30 1.36
C GLY A 129 -10.63 -8.71 2.76
N ARG A 130 -10.86 -9.55 3.77
CA ARG A 130 -11.18 -9.09 5.12
C ARG A 130 -10.02 -8.37 5.78
N THR A 131 -8.82 -8.93 5.67
CA THR A 131 -7.60 -8.29 6.23
C THR A 131 -7.36 -6.93 5.59
N GLY A 132 -7.51 -6.82 4.27
CA GLY A 132 -7.40 -5.53 3.59
C GLY A 132 -8.43 -4.51 4.07
N ILE A 133 -9.68 -4.93 4.35
CA ILE A 133 -10.71 -4.05 4.93
C ILE A 133 -10.31 -3.59 6.34
N ASP A 134 -9.83 -4.50 7.19
CA ASP A 134 -9.42 -4.17 8.55
C ASP A 134 -8.20 -3.22 8.56
N PHE A 135 -7.30 -3.32 7.57
CA PHE A 135 -6.21 -2.35 7.33
C PHE A 135 -6.68 -1.06 6.64
N GLY A 136 -7.93 -0.98 6.22
CA GLY A 136 -8.49 0.19 5.55
C GLY A 136 -7.81 0.49 4.21
N ILE A 137 -7.37 -0.55 3.47
CA ILE A 137 -6.80 -0.34 2.15
C ILE A 137 -7.87 0.13 1.16
N THR A 138 -7.48 0.99 0.26
CA THR A 138 -8.35 1.52 -0.80
C THR A 138 -8.19 0.74 -2.10
N GLY A 139 -7.12 -0.02 -2.21
CA GLY A 139 -6.78 -0.84 -3.36
C GLY A 139 -5.40 -1.46 -3.21
N VAL A 140 -4.92 -2.09 -4.27
CA VAL A 140 -3.55 -2.63 -4.32
C VAL A 140 -2.77 -1.93 -5.44
N PRO A 141 -1.44 -1.71 -5.24
CA PRO A 141 -0.68 -2.06 -4.04
C PRO A 141 -0.79 -1.04 -2.92
N GLU A 142 -0.62 -1.47 -1.68
CA GLU A 142 -0.41 -0.62 -0.52
C GLU A 142 0.60 -1.27 0.43
N THR A 143 1.48 -0.46 1.04
CA THR A 143 2.51 -0.94 1.95
C THR A 143 2.40 -0.26 3.31
N PHE A 144 2.38 -1.05 4.38
CA PHE A 144 2.37 -0.59 5.76
C PHE A 144 3.70 -0.95 6.43
N LEU A 145 4.29 0.01 7.14
CA LEU A 145 5.43 -0.25 8.01
C LEU A 145 4.90 -0.46 9.43
N VAL A 146 5.22 -1.60 10.04
CA VAL A 146 4.76 -1.97 11.38
C VAL A 146 5.97 -2.14 12.28
N GLY A 147 5.93 -1.45 13.41
CA GLY A 147 6.99 -1.45 14.42
C GLY A 147 7.09 -2.76 15.22
N PRO A 148 8.17 -2.91 15.99
CA PRO A 148 8.40 -4.10 16.82
C PRO A 148 7.31 -4.36 17.88
N ASP A 149 6.62 -3.32 18.30
CA ASP A 149 5.50 -3.34 19.23
C ASP A 149 4.15 -3.69 18.57
N GLY A 150 4.12 -3.75 17.22
CA GLY A 150 2.92 -3.98 16.42
C GLY A 150 2.17 -2.71 16.03
N THR A 151 2.72 -1.52 16.32
CA THR A 151 2.11 -0.23 15.91
C THR A 151 2.36 0.04 14.43
N VAL A 152 1.36 0.51 13.70
CA VAL A 152 1.53 0.99 12.32
C VAL A 152 2.26 2.33 12.35
N LEU A 153 3.46 2.37 11.82
CA LEU A 153 4.33 3.56 11.81
C LEU A 153 4.13 4.40 10.55
N TYR A 154 3.89 3.75 9.42
CA TYR A 154 3.74 4.42 8.14
C TYR A 154 2.81 3.64 7.20
N ARG A 155 2.10 4.35 6.30
CA ARG A 155 1.33 3.80 5.20
C ARG A 155 1.76 4.45 3.89
N PHE A 156 2.16 3.65 2.93
CA PHE A 156 2.37 4.07 1.55
C PHE A 156 1.20 3.56 0.70
N ALA A 157 0.34 4.47 0.25
CA ALA A 157 -0.84 4.14 -0.55
C ALA A 157 -0.51 4.26 -2.05
N GLY A 158 -0.74 3.18 -2.80
CA GLY A 158 -0.43 3.10 -4.22
C GLY A 158 0.93 2.46 -4.53
N PRO A 159 1.32 2.43 -5.81
CA PRO A 159 2.52 1.75 -6.26
C PRO A 159 3.78 2.47 -5.78
N LEU A 160 4.68 1.71 -5.18
CA LEU A 160 5.98 2.20 -4.78
C LEU A 160 6.79 2.53 -6.04
N SER A 161 7.32 3.74 -6.11
CA SER A 161 8.29 4.16 -7.13
C SER A 161 9.69 4.28 -6.53
N PRO A 162 10.77 4.37 -7.34
CA PRO A 162 12.10 4.62 -6.82
C PRO A 162 12.17 5.89 -5.96
N GLU A 163 11.46 6.95 -6.36
CA GLU A 163 11.35 8.21 -5.61
C GLU A 163 10.58 7.99 -4.31
N GLY A 164 9.43 7.27 -4.35
CA GLY A 164 8.64 6.95 -3.17
C GLY A 164 9.42 6.12 -2.15
N LEU A 165 10.21 5.15 -2.63
CA LEU A 165 11.10 4.38 -1.77
C LEU A 165 12.15 5.29 -1.11
N ARG A 166 12.85 6.10 -1.89
CA ARG A 166 13.95 6.96 -1.42
C ARG A 166 13.47 8.10 -0.51
N ASP A 167 12.40 8.79 -0.93
CA ASP A 167 12.02 10.08 -0.34
C ASP A 167 10.95 9.94 0.76
N GLN A 168 10.27 8.78 0.84
CA GLN A 168 9.19 8.57 1.79
C GLN A 168 9.40 7.32 2.65
N LEU A 169 9.51 6.12 2.06
CA LEU A 169 9.58 4.89 2.83
C LEU A 169 10.93 4.71 3.55
N ALA A 170 12.05 5.03 2.90
CA ALA A 170 13.38 4.92 3.52
C ALA A 170 13.56 5.83 4.73
N PRO A 171 13.13 7.12 4.72
CA PRO A 171 13.13 7.94 5.93
C PRO A 171 12.26 7.37 7.05
N ALA A 172 11.06 6.86 6.75
CA ALA A 172 10.20 6.24 7.75
C ALA A 172 10.84 4.98 8.37
N ILE A 173 11.53 4.17 7.55
CA ILE A 173 12.30 3.02 8.06
C ILE A 173 13.46 3.48 8.96
N ALA A 174 14.16 4.54 8.59
CA ALA A 174 15.28 5.07 9.37
C ALA A 174 14.82 5.61 10.73
N GLU A 175 13.67 6.32 10.76
CA GLU A 175 13.05 6.80 12.00
C GLU A 175 12.60 5.63 12.90
N ALA A 176 11.99 4.60 12.33
CA ALA A 176 11.51 3.42 13.04
C ALA A 176 12.62 2.56 13.68
N LYS A 177 13.89 2.77 13.31
CA LYS A 177 15.06 2.03 13.83
C LYS A 177 15.81 2.78 14.92
N GLN A 178 15.42 4.00 15.26
CA GLN A 178 16.02 4.81 16.32
C GLN A 178 15.43 4.45 17.68
#